data_f86f8b53c87836ca589c0162ec39cb3e
#
_entry.id   f86f8b53c87836ca589c0162ec39cb3e
#
_cell.length_a   1.000
_cell.length_b   1.000
_cell.length_c   1.000
_cell.angle_alpha   90.00
_cell.angle_beta   90.00
_cell.angle_gamma   90.00
#
_symmetry.space_group_name_H-M   'P 1'
#
loop_
_entity.id
_entity.type
_entity.pdbx_description
1 polymer ?
#
loop_
_entity_poly.entity_id
_entity_poly.type
_entity_poly.pdbx_seq_one_letter_code
_entity_poly.pdbx_strand_id
1 'polypeptide(L)'
;MRFMVTISEIYPTPCSFSWEKIKEMKEGKVEFWAGDGLNRLRIVEASDKERTIYMVNQAGRKTWPLKFQRLEDLHQKIHSGEVPLMAYEIDKLIPTWGNYITGLLKHLGCDRFQA
;
A
#
# COMPACT_ATOMS: atom_id res chain seq x y z
N MET A 1 6.68 11.08 -31.63
CA MET A 1 6.87 10.71 -31.06
C MET A 1 6.75 10.51 -30.15
N ARG A 2 6.81 10.34 -29.71
CA ARG A 2 6.76 10.02 -28.93
C ARG A 2 7.14 10.36 -28.01
N PHE A 3 7.15 11.07 -27.47
CA PHE A 3 7.62 11.34 -26.55
C PHE A 3 7.09 11.69 -25.52
N MET A 4 5.94 11.86 -25.26
CA MET A 4 5.46 12.07 -24.33
C MET A 4 5.25 11.12 -23.36
N VAL A 5 4.92 10.26 -23.68
CA VAL A 5 5.21 9.17 -23.02
C VAL A 5 6.32 9.33 -22.22
N THR A 6 7.07 10.12 -22.63
CA THR A 6 8.26 10.44 -22.02
C THR A 6 8.20 10.80 -20.60
N ILE A 7 7.19 11.52 -20.19
CA ILE A 7 7.07 11.88 -18.80
C ILE A 7 6.91 10.65 -17.95
N SER A 8 6.11 9.72 -18.42
CA SER A 8 5.91 8.49 -17.74
C SER A 8 7.19 7.70 -17.62
N GLU A 9 8.04 7.81 -18.61
CA GLU A 9 9.33 7.13 -18.60
C GLU A 9 10.32 7.79 -17.68
N ILE A 10 10.27 9.11 -17.61
CA ILE A 10 11.15 9.85 -16.75
C ILE A 10 10.73 9.73 -15.29
N TYR A 11 9.45 9.74 -15.06
CA TYR A 11 8.89 9.60 -13.73
C TYR A 11 7.97 8.40 -13.71
N PRO A 12 8.53 7.22 -13.92
CA PRO A 12 7.70 6.03 -14.03
C PRO A 12 6.89 5.84 -12.77
N THR A 13 5.73 5.29 -12.95
CA THR A 13 4.95 4.87 -11.82
C THR A 13 5.76 3.80 -11.17
N PRO A 14 6.26 4.03 -9.99
CA PRO A 14 7.17 3.08 -9.39
C PRO A 14 6.48 1.79 -8.97
N CYS A 15 5.18 1.82 -8.84
CA CYS A 15 4.47 0.66 -8.33
C CYS A 15 3.04 0.68 -8.82
N SER A 16 2.29 -0.34 -8.42
CA SER A 16 0.90 -0.50 -8.85
C SER A 16 -0.11 0.14 -7.90
N PHE A 17 0.35 1.01 -7.02
CA PHE A 17 -0.53 1.58 -6.01
C PHE A 17 -1.60 2.47 -6.63
N SER A 18 -2.86 2.15 -6.38
CA SER A 18 -3.99 2.97 -6.78
C SER A 18 -5.23 2.42 -6.07
N TRP A 19 -6.27 3.23 -6.02
CA TRP A 19 -7.54 2.78 -5.45
C TRP A 19 -8.09 1.58 -6.24
N GLU A 20 -7.96 1.64 -7.57
CA GLU A 20 -8.43 0.56 -8.42
C GLU A 20 -7.69 -0.75 -8.12
N LYS A 21 -6.38 -0.66 -7.91
CA LYS A 21 -5.60 -1.85 -7.59
C LYS A 21 -6.01 -2.42 -6.24
N ILE A 22 -6.30 -1.56 -5.26
CA ILE A 22 -6.77 -2.00 -3.95
C ILE A 22 -8.08 -2.77 -4.11
N LYS A 23 -9.00 -2.26 -4.93
CA LYS A 23 -10.26 -2.94 -5.16
C LYS A 23 -10.06 -4.27 -5.89
N GLU A 24 -9.15 -4.30 -6.85
CA GLU A 24 -8.83 -5.55 -7.55
C GLU A 24 -8.29 -6.61 -6.61
N MET A 25 -7.44 -6.21 -5.70
CA MET A 25 -6.88 -7.14 -4.72
C MET A 25 -7.97 -7.70 -3.81
N LYS A 26 -8.93 -6.86 -3.45
CA LYS A 26 -10.04 -7.29 -2.62
C LYS A 26 -10.91 -8.28 -3.38
N GLU A 27 -11.25 -7.99 -4.63
CA GLU A 27 -12.09 -8.85 -5.45
C GLU A 27 -11.40 -10.19 -5.73
N GLY A 28 -10.11 -10.15 -6.01
CA GLY A 28 -9.34 -11.34 -6.31
C GLY A 28 -8.88 -12.12 -5.09
N LYS A 29 -9.21 -11.63 -3.90
CA LYS A 29 -8.80 -12.27 -2.65
C LYS A 29 -7.29 -12.48 -2.61
N VAL A 30 -6.55 -11.47 -3.05
CA VAL A 30 -5.09 -11.56 -3.14
C VAL A 30 -4.47 -11.49 -1.76
N GLU A 31 -3.60 -12.46 -1.46
CA GLU A 31 -2.87 -12.47 -0.20
C GLU A 31 -1.49 -11.88 -0.41
N PHE A 32 -0.98 -11.23 0.61
CA PHE A 32 0.38 -10.69 0.57
C PHE A 32 0.98 -10.80 1.97
N TRP A 33 2.30 -10.72 2.04
CA TRP A 33 2.99 -10.84 3.32
C TRP A 33 3.04 -9.48 4.02
N ALA A 34 2.89 -9.50 5.34
CA ALA A 34 3.14 -8.32 6.15
C ALA A 34 4.63 -7.97 6.03
N GLY A 35 4.98 -6.76 6.46
CA GLY A 35 6.36 -6.30 6.35
C GLY A 35 7.40 -7.19 7.04
N ASP A 36 7.00 -7.90 8.09
CA ASP A 36 7.91 -8.81 8.79
C ASP A 36 8.01 -10.18 8.10
N GLY A 37 7.19 -10.44 7.09
CA GLY A 37 7.21 -11.71 6.37
C GLY A 37 6.63 -12.87 7.15
N LEU A 38 5.98 -12.62 8.28
CA LEU A 38 5.48 -13.68 9.14
C LEU A 38 3.99 -13.90 9.06
N ASN A 39 3.25 -12.89 8.65
CA ASN A 39 1.80 -12.98 8.57
C ASN A 39 1.32 -12.74 7.17
N ARG A 40 0.31 -13.48 6.74
CA ARG A 40 -0.34 -13.22 5.46
C ARG A 40 -1.56 -12.36 5.69
N LEU A 41 -1.76 -11.43 4.79
CA LEU A 41 -2.80 -10.44 4.88
C LEU A 41 -3.64 -10.43 3.62
N ARG A 42 -4.85 -9.92 3.75
CA ARG A 42 -5.75 -9.80 2.61
C ARG A 42 -6.66 -8.60 2.85
N ILE A 43 -6.95 -7.85 1.79
CA ILE A 43 -7.91 -6.76 1.88
C ILE A 43 -9.31 -7.37 1.80
N VAL A 44 -10.14 -7.11 2.80
CA VAL A 44 -11.48 -7.69 2.85
C VAL A 44 -12.59 -6.69 2.57
N GLU A 45 -12.30 -5.40 2.74
CA GLU A 45 -13.28 -4.37 2.40
C GLU A 45 -12.56 -3.17 1.82
N ALA A 46 -13.14 -2.61 0.77
CA ALA A 46 -12.64 -1.40 0.15
C ALA A 46 -13.87 -0.66 -0.38
N SER A 47 -14.39 0.26 0.45
CA SER A 47 -15.63 0.96 0.16
C SER A 47 -15.40 2.18 -0.70
N ASP A 48 -16.03 2.23 -1.86
CA ASP A 48 -15.94 3.42 -2.74
C ASP A 48 -16.56 4.63 -2.08
N LYS A 49 -17.63 4.41 -1.36
CA LYS A 49 -18.35 5.51 -0.74
C LYS A 49 -17.52 6.19 0.34
N GLU A 50 -16.89 5.40 1.18
CA GLU A 50 -16.13 5.93 2.30
C GLU A 50 -14.64 6.01 2.07
N ARG A 51 -14.16 5.36 1.01
CA ARG A 51 -12.74 5.27 0.71
C ARG A 51 -11.98 4.77 1.92
N THR A 52 -12.47 3.68 2.49
CA THR A 52 -11.93 3.08 3.70
C THR A 52 -11.59 1.62 3.42
N ILE A 53 -10.49 1.17 3.98
CA ILE A 53 -9.95 -0.16 3.76
C ILE A 53 -9.90 -0.94 5.06
N TYR A 54 -10.25 -2.23 5.00
CA TYR A 54 -10.04 -3.15 6.10
C TYR A 54 -9.22 -4.31 5.58
N MET A 55 -8.31 -4.81 6.42
CA MET A 55 -7.54 -6.00 6.11
C MET A 55 -7.82 -7.07 7.16
N VAL A 56 -7.50 -8.30 6.82
CA VAL A 56 -7.60 -9.42 7.75
C VAL A 56 -6.29 -10.19 7.72
N ASN A 57 -5.85 -10.71 8.85
CA ASN A 57 -4.65 -11.53 8.89
C ASN A 57 -5.04 -13.00 8.78
N GLN A 58 -4.03 -13.89 8.74
CA GLN A 58 -4.29 -15.31 8.55
C GLN A 58 -5.06 -15.96 9.70
N ALA A 59 -5.10 -15.31 10.84
CA ALA A 59 -5.88 -15.78 11.98
C ALA A 59 -7.33 -15.29 11.90
N GLY A 60 -7.68 -14.55 10.87
CA GLY A 60 -9.03 -14.03 10.69
C GLY A 60 -9.31 -12.74 11.43
N ARG A 61 -8.29 -12.12 12.03
CA ARG A 61 -8.49 -10.89 12.77
C ARG A 61 -8.53 -9.69 11.84
N LYS A 62 -9.61 -8.93 11.93
CA LYS A 62 -9.81 -7.76 11.09
C LYS A 62 -9.18 -6.53 11.73
N THR A 63 -8.61 -5.67 10.88
CA THR A 63 -7.97 -4.45 11.34
C THR A 63 -8.98 -3.35 11.66
N TRP A 64 -8.46 -2.24 12.21
CA TRP A 64 -9.21 -1.01 12.31
C TRP A 64 -9.36 -0.43 10.90
N PRO A 65 -10.34 0.46 10.69
CA PRO A 65 -10.50 1.07 9.36
C PRO A 65 -9.33 1.99 9.04
N LEU A 66 -8.92 1.98 7.78
CA LEU A 66 -7.88 2.88 7.30
C LEU A 66 -8.43 3.69 6.14
N LYS A 67 -8.41 5.01 6.29
CA LYS A 67 -8.85 5.89 5.20
C LYS A 67 -7.82 5.86 4.07
N PHE A 68 -8.29 5.69 2.86
CA PHE A 68 -7.40 5.63 1.70
C PHE A 68 -6.58 6.91 1.56
N GLN A 69 -7.13 8.06 1.92
CA GLN A 69 -6.41 9.31 1.83
C GLN A 69 -5.14 9.29 2.68
N ARG A 70 -5.20 8.70 3.86
CA ARG A 70 -4.01 8.59 4.71
C ARG A 70 -2.97 7.71 4.06
N LEU A 71 -3.41 6.62 3.45
CA LEU A 71 -2.50 5.71 2.78
C LEU A 71 -1.89 6.37 1.56
N GLU A 72 -2.68 7.13 0.81
CA GLU A 72 -2.21 7.82 -0.37
C GLU A 72 -1.18 8.89 -0.01
N ASP A 73 -1.42 9.66 1.04
CA ASP A 73 -0.48 10.67 1.49
C ASP A 73 0.84 10.01 1.92
N LEU A 74 0.75 8.90 2.63
CA LEU A 74 1.92 8.17 3.04
C LEU A 74 2.70 7.64 1.84
N HIS A 75 1.97 7.11 0.86
CA HIS A 75 2.59 6.58 -0.35
C HIS A 75 3.41 7.67 -1.06
N GLN A 76 2.87 8.88 -1.14
CA GLN A 76 3.59 9.99 -1.73
C GLN A 76 4.85 10.32 -0.95
N LYS A 77 4.77 10.32 0.37
CA LYS A 77 5.92 10.61 1.21
C LYS A 77 7.01 9.56 1.09
N ILE A 78 6.63 8.32 0.89
CA ILE A 78 7.59 7.25 0.69
C ILE A 78 8.31 7.42 -0.65
N HIS A 79 7.57 7.72 -1.70
CA HIS A 79 8.18 7.87 -3.01
C HIS A 79 8.97 9.16 -3.17
N SER A 80 8.71 10.14 -2.34
CA SER A 80 9.51 11.37 -2.35
C SER A 80 10.77 11.23 -1.50
N GLY A 81 10.92 10.12 -0.79
CA GLY A 81 12.06 9.90 0.07
C GLY A 81 11.92 10.50 1.46
N GLU A 82 10.78 11.11 1.74
CA GLU A 82 10.55 11.75 3.03
C GLU A 82 10.38 10.74 4.16
N VAL A 83 9.78 9.58 3.84
CA VAL A 83 9.52 8.53 4.82
C VAL A 83 10.07 7.21 4.27
N PRO A 84 10.91 6.50 5.00
CA PRO A 84 11.39 5.21 4.52
C PRO A 84 10.28 4.15 4.57
N LEU A 85 10.35 3.18 3.67
CA LEU A 85 9.38 2.09 3.64
C LEU A 85 9.79 1.06 4.71
N MET A 86 9.49 1.38 5.94
CA MET A 86 9.82 0.55 7.10
C MET A 86 8.66 0.60 8.07
N ALA A 87 8.31 -0.56 8.60
CA ALA A 87 7.16 -0.68 9.50
C ALA A 87 7.25 0.27 10.69
N TYR A 88 8.43 0.38 11.26
CA TYR A 88 8.62 1.25 12.42
C TYR A 88 8.35 2.71 12.12
N GLU A 89 8.81 3.18 10.96
CA GLU A 89 8.61 4.58 10.58
C GLU A 89 7.15 4.85 10.21
N ILE A 90 6.53 3.91 9.52
CA ILE A 90 5.14 4.05 9.13
C ILE A 90 4.24 4.03 10.36
N ASP A 91 4.59 3.22 11.34
CA ASP A 91 3.81 3.10 12.57
C ASP A 91 3.77 4.40 13.34
N LYS A 92 4.79 5.25 13.21
CA LYS A 92 4.77 6.56 13.85
C LYS A 92 3.72 7.46 13.27
N LEU A 93 3.39 7.28 12.00
CA LEU A 93 2.43 8.12 11.30
C LEU A 93 1.02 7.54 11.32
N ILE A 94 0.92 6.23 11.21
CA ILE A 94 -0.36 5.53 11.24
C ILE A 94 -0.20 4.38 12.22
N PRO A 95 -0.46 4.64 13.50
CA PRO A 95 -0.23 3.65 14.55
C PRO A 95 -0.93 2.33 14.30
N THR A 96 -0.24 1.25 14.61
CA THR A 96 -0.66 -0.14 14.48
C THR A 96 -0.71 -0.65 13.04
N TRP A 97 -0.51 0.21 12.05
CA TRP A 97 -0.60 -0.18 10.66
C TRP A 97 0.75 -0.41 9.98
N GLY A 98 1.86 -0.11 10.69
CA GLY A 98 3.18 -0.12 10.06
C GLY A 98 3.51 -1.40 9.33
N ASN A 99 3.36 -2.53 9.99
CA ASN A 99 3.69 -3.81 9.42
C ASN A 99 2.80 -4.17 8.24
N TYR A 100 1.52 -3.86 8.35
CA TYR A 100 0.53 -4.17 7.32
C TYR A 100 0.73 -3.31 6.08
N ILE A 101 0.91 -2.02 6.27
CA ILE A 101 1.12 -1.10 5.14
C ILE A 101 2.44 -1.41 4.45
N THR A 102 3.49 -1.69 5.21
CA THR A 102 4.79 -2.04 4.63
C THR A 102 4.64 -3.23 3.72
N GLY A 103 3.94 -4.27 4.17
CA GLY A 103 3.72 -5.46 3.36
C GLY A 103 2.93 -5.16 2.10
N LEU A 104 1.88 -4.37 2.22
CA LEU A 104 1.07 -4.00 1.07
C LEU A 104 1.89 -3.25 0.03
N LEU A 105 2.63 -2.24 0.45
CA LEU A 105 3.39 -1.41 -0.49
C LEU A 105 4.53 -2.20 -1.13
N LYS A 106 5.16 -3.12 -0.40
CA LYS A 106 6.16 -3.99 -1.00
C LYS A 106 5.54 -4.91 -2.03
N HIS A 107 4.37 -5.45 -1.74
CA HIS A 107 3.67 -6.31 -2.69
C HIS A 107 3.37 -5.55 -3.98
N LEU A 108 3.06 -4.27 -3.87
CA LEU A 108 2.76 -3.43 -5.02
C LEU A 108 4.01 -2.91 -5.74
N GLY A 109 5.17 -3.23 -5.23
CA GLY A 109 6.42 -2.89 -5.89
C GLY A 109 7.06 -1.59 -5.47
N CYS A 110 6.58 -0.97 -4.41
CA CYS A 110 7.10 0.32 -3.98
C CYS A 110 8.54 0.27 -3.52
N ASP A 111 9.00 -0.86 -3.02
CA ASP A 111 10.37 -1.01 -2.54
C ASP A 111 11.40 -0.96 -3.67
N ARG A 112 10.99 -1.20 -4.91
CA ARG A 112 11.93 -1.20 -6.03
C ARG A 112 12.45 0.18 -6.37
N PHE A 113 11.80 1.20 -5.85
CA PHE A 113 12.14 2.58 -6.19
C PHE A 113 12.69 3.35 -5.02
N GLN A 114 13.06 2.65 -3.99
CA GLN A 114 13.72 3.24 -2.86
C GLN A 114 15.21 3.21 -3.12
N ALA A 115 15.79 4.34 -3.24
CA ALA A 115 17.21 4.41 -3.53
C ALA A 115 18.03 4.16 -2.28
#